data_5014582f50aa63be285c3f5460e47bbf
#
_entry.id   5014582f50aa63be285c3f5460e47bbf
#
_cell.length_a   1.000
_cell.length_b   1.000
_cell.length_c   1.000
_cell.angle_alpha   90.00
_cell.angle_beta   90.00
_cell.angle_gamma   90.00
#
_symmetry.space_group_name_H-M   'P 1'
#
loop_
_entity.id
_entity.type
_entity.pdbx_description
1 polymer ?
#
loop_
_entity_poly.entity_id
_entity_poly.type
_entity_poly.pdbx_seq_one_letter_code
_entity_poly.pdbx_strand_id
1 'polypeptide(L)'
;FSTANRVRFFNNIKNNDYDCVIMSHDQFGKIPQSPELQRQILQAELDTVEENLEVIRTQGKDVSRGMLKGLEKRKQNLEVKLQKIAYSIEQRTDDVVDFRMMGIDHLFVDESHQFKNLMFNTRHDRVAGLGNSEGSQKALNMLFAIRTIQERTGRDLGATFLSGTTISNSLTELYLLFKYLRPKELERQDIRCFDAWAAIFAKKTTDFECNVTNNIVQKER
;
A
#
# COMPACT_ATOMS: atom_id res chain seq x y z
N PHE A 1 -14.81 17.24 14.24
CA PHE A 1 -14.88 17.59 12.79
C PHE A 1 -16.15 17.00 12.21
N SER A 2 -17.25 17.77 12.27
CA SER A 2 -18.56 17.35 11.77
C SER A 2 -18.55 17.17 10.24
N THR A 3 -19.49 16.40 9.71
CA THR A 3 -19.57 16.15 8.26
C THR A 3 -19.73 17.44 7.46
N ALA A 4 -20.59 18.37 7.92
CA ALA A 4 -20.81 19.66 7.26
C ALA A 4 -19.52 20.53 7.24
N ASN A 5 -18.80 20.61 8.36
CA ASN A 5 -17.53 21.33 8.43
C ASN A 5 -16.44 20.70 7.54
N ARG A 6 -16.45 19.39 7.41
CA ARG A 6 -15.53 18.65 6.56
C ARG A 6 -15.75 18.96 5.08
N VAL A 7 -16.99 18.92 4.61
CA VAL A 7 -17.34 19.26 3.22
C VAL A 7 -16.93 20.69 2.91
N ARG A 8 -17.25 21.63 3.81
CA ARG A 8 -16.86 23.05 3.67
C ARG A 8 -15.35 23.20 3.61
N PHE A 9 -14.61 22.48 4.47
CA PHE A 9 -13.14 22.54 4.50
C PHE A 9 -12.53 22.03 3.20
N PHE A 10 -13.00 20.91 2.66
CA PHE A 10 -12.51 20.36 1.40
C PHE A 10 -12.84 21.26 0.20
N ASN A 11 -14.03 21.85 0.19
CA ASN A 11 -14.39 22.83 -0.83
C ASN A 11 -13.52 24.11 -0.74
N ASN A 12 -13.17 24.55 0.46
CA ASN A 12 -12.27 25.68 0.63
C ASN A 12 -10.88 25.38 0.06
N ILE A 13 -10.33 24.19 0.28
CA ILE A 13 -9.04 23.78 -0.31
C ILE A 13 -9.13 23.77 -1.84
N LYS A 14 -10.21 23.21 -2.40
CA LYS A 14 -10.42 23.14 -3.86
C LYS A 14 -10.52 24.53 -4.51
N ASN A 15 -11.18 25.48 -3.84
CA ASN A 15 -11.58 26.75 -4.44
C ASN A 15 -10.65 27.93 -4.12
N ASN A 16 -9.63 27.73 -3.29
CA ASN A 16 -8.66 28.76 -2.92
C ASN A 16 -7.25 28.31 -3.24
N ASP A 17 -6.41 29.25 -3.57
CA ASP A 17 -4.98 29.04 -3.85
C ASP A 17 -4.18 29.23 -2.56
N TYR A 18 -4.13 28.17 -1.73
CA TYR A 18 -3.36 28.16 -0.50
C TYR A 18 -1.92 27.72 -0.76
N ASP A 19 -0.94 28.46 -0.23
CA ASP A 19 0.46 28.05 -0.27
C ASP A 19 0.71 26.74 0.52
N CYS A 20 -0.03 26.54 1.60
CA CYS A 20 0.07 25.37 2.45
C CYS A 20 -1.23 25.10 3.21
N VAL A 21 -1.55 23.82 3.38
CA VAL A 21 -2.68 23.36 4.22
C VAL A 21 -2.14 22.37 5.25
N ILE A 22 -2.33 22.67 6.54
CA ILE A 22 -1.91 21.79 7.64
C ILE A 22 -3.14 21.06 8.18
N MET A 23 -3.05 19.74 8.31
CA MET A 23 -4.12 18.92 8.86
C MET A 23 -3.57 17.72 9.63
N SER A 24 -4.38 17.17 10.52
CA SER A 24 -4.02 15.91 11.19
C SER A 24 -4.16 14.70 10.26
N HIS A 25 -3.50 13.59 10.59
CA HIS A 25 -3.64 12.31 9.85
C HIS A 25 -5.09 11.83 9.80
N ASP A 26 -5.86 12.07 10.86
CA ASP A 26 -7.29 11.70 10.90
C ASP A 26 -8.15 12.55 9.96
N GLN A 27 -7.84 13.84 9.84
CA GLN A 27 -8.49 14.72 8.87
C GLN A 27 -8.15 14.33 7.44
N PHE A 28 -6.86 14.06 7.18
CA PHE A 28 -6.38 13.57 5.89
C PHE A 28 -7.08 12.26 5.50
N GLY A 29 -7.19 11.30 6.42
CA GLY A 29 -7.87 10.03 6.20
C GLY A 29 -9.37 10.14 5.85
N LYS A 30 -9.99 11.32 6.01
CA LYS A 30 -11.38 11.59 5.62
C LYS A 30 -11.53 12.19 4.22
N ILE A 31 -10.43 12.53 3.56
CA ILE A 31 -10.48 13.05 2.19
C ILE A 31 -10.84 11.90 1.24
N PRO A 32 -11.93 12.04 0.46
CA PRO A 32 -12.26 11.04 -0.56
C PRO A 32 -11.13 10.95 -1.59
N GLN A 33 -10.82 9.74 -2.02
CA GLN A 33 -9.87 9.48 -3.10
C GLN A 33 -10.65 9.21 -4.39
N SER A 34 -10.06 9.53 -5.55
CA SER A 34 -10.67 9.22 -6.84
C SER A 34 -10.99 7.73 -6.95
N PRO A 35 -12.26 7.34 -7.18
CA PRO A 35 -12.62 5.91 -7.33
C PRO A 35 -11.95 5.26 -8.53
N GLU A 36 -11.71 6.01 -9.60
CA GLU A 36 -11.06 5.53 -10.82
C GLU A 36 -9.60 5.16 -10.51
N LEU A 37 -8.88 6.01 -9.77
CA LEU A 37 -7.50 5.73 -9.34
C LEU A 37 -7.44 4.55 -8.38
N GLN A 38 -8.36 4.49 -7.41
CA GLN A 38 -8.46 3.34 -6.51
C GLN A 38 -8.65 2.03 -7.28
N ARG A 39 -9.55 2.03 -8.27
CA ARG A 39 -9.80 0.87 -9.14
C ARG A 39 -8.53 0.47 -9.89
N GLN A 40 -7.83 1.40 -10.49
CA GLN A 40 -6.60 1.15 -11.25
C GLN A 40 -5.53 0.50 -10.37
N ILE A 41 -5.27 1.05 -9.18
CA ILE A 41 -4.24 0.55 -8.26
C ILE A 41 -4.62 -0.83 -7.70
N LEU A 42 -5.86 -1.02 -7.28
CA LEU A 42 -6.30 -2.31 -6.73
C LEU A 42 -6.41 -3.40 -7.80
N GLN A 43 -6.71 -3.04 -9.05
CA GLN A 43 -6.66 -3.99 -10.16
C GLN A 43 -5.24 -4.48 -10.41
N ALA A 44 -4.24 -3.59 -10.43
CA ALA A 44 -2.84 -3.98 -10.57
C ALA A 44 -2.36 -4.91 -9.43
N GLU A 45 -2.83 -4.66 -8.20
CA GLU A 45 -2.56 -5.57 -7.07
C GLU A 45 -3.23 -6.94 -7.26
N LEU A 46 -4.47 -6.97 -7.77
CA LEU A 46 -5.17 -8.22 -8.05
C LEU A 46 -4.46 -9.03 -9.14
N ASP A 47 -4.06 -8.38 -10.22
CA ASP A 47 -3.33 -9.01 -11.34
C ASP A 47 -2.04 -9.67 -10.82
N THR A 48 -1.30 -8.98 -9.95
CA THR A 48 -0.09 -9.53 -9.31
C THR A 48 -0.40 -10.74 -8.41
N VAL A 49 -1.52 -10.74 -7.67
CA VAL A 49 -1.94 -11.90 -6.87
C VAL A 49 -2.30 -13.08 -7.76
N GLU A 50 -2.98 -12.83 -8.87
CA GLU A 50 -3.37 -13.87 -9.85
C GLU A 50 -2.14 -14.49 -10.52
N GLU A 51 -1.17 -13.67 -10.95
CA GLU A 51 0.11 -14.15 -11.46
C GLU A 51 0.85 -15.04 -10.44
N ASN A 52 0.90 -14.61 -9.18
CA ASN A 52 1.51 -15.40 -8.10
C ASN A 52 0.78 -16.73 -7.86
N LEU A 53 -0.56 -16.73 -7.91
CA LEU A 53 -1.36 -17.95 -7.78
C LEU A 53 -1.09 -18.94 -8.93
N GLU A 54 -0.96 -18.45 -10.15
CA GLU A 54 -0.67 -19.27 -11.32
C GLU A 54 0.72 -19.89 -11.21
N VAL A 55 1.74 -19.12 -10.86
CA VAL A 55 3.11 -19.61 -10.62
C VAL A 55 3.12 -20.72 -9.57
N ILE A 56 2.41 -20.53 -8.45
CA ILE A 56 2.34 -21.52 -7.38
C ILE A 56 1.63 -22.79 -7.84
N ARG A 57 0.55 -22.69 -8.59
CA ARG A 57 -0.17 -23.87 -9.12
C ARG A 57 0.66 -24.67 -10.10
N THR A 58 1.54 -24.03 -10.86
CA THR A 58 2.46 -24.71 -11.81
C THR A 58 3.66 -25.37 -11.12
N GLN A 59 4.06 -24.89 -9.95
CA GLN A 59 5.20 -25.46 -9.18
C GLN A 59 4.87 -26.80 -8.49
N GLY A 60 3.63 -27.24 -8.45
CA GLY A 60 3.23 -28.58 -8.03
C GLY A 60 3.24 -28.84 -6.52
N LYS A 61 3.67 -30.06 -6.10
CA LYS A 61 3.43 -30.59 -4.75
C LYS A 61 4.19 -29.93 -3.59
N ASP A 62 5.18 -29.08 -3.86
CA ASP A 62 6.04 -28.49 -2.82
C ASP A 62 5.46 -27.17 -2.21
N VAL A 63 4.26 -26.80 -2.61
CA VAL A 63 3.64 -25.56 -2.14
C VAL A 63 2.86 -25.78 -0.86
N SER A 64 3.12 -24.94 0.15
CA SER A 64 2.36 -24.90 1.38
C SER A 64 0.87 -24.62 1.10
N ARG A 65 -0.03 -25.50 1.59
CA ARG A 65 -1.48 -25.27 1.54
C ARG A 65 -1.88 -23.96 2.20
N GLY A 66 -1.14 -23.52 3.22
CA GLY A 66 -1.35 -22.25 3.92
C GLY A 66 -1.11 -21.06 3.01
N MET A 67 -0.04 -21.08 2.23
CA MET A 67 0.32 -20.05 1.26
C MET A 67 -0.76 -19.90 0.18
N LEU A 68 -1.16 -21.01 -0.43
CA LEU A 68 -2.21 -21.00 -1.46
C LEU A 68 -3.51 -20.41 -0.92
N LYS A 69 -3.96 -20.88 0.25
CA LYS A 69 -5.17 -20.36 0.91
C LYS A 69 -5.06 -18.88 1.27
N GLY A 70 -3.88 -18.42 1.68
CA GLY A 70 -3.63 -17.01 1.98
C GLY A 70 -3.77 -16.11 0.75
N LEU A 71 -3.20 -16.52 -0.39
CA LEU A 71 -3.32 -15.78 -1.65
C LEU A 71 -4.75 -15.80 -2.21
N GLU A 72 -5.45 -16.94 -2.13
CA GLU A 72 -6.86 -17.03 -2.54
C GLU A 72 -7.76 -16.10 -1.72
N LYS A 73 -7.59 -16.07 -0.40
CA LYS A 73 -8.29 -15.13 0.48
C LYS A 73 -7.99 -13.68 0.11
N ARG A 74 -6.74 -13.36 -0.20
CA ARG A 74 -6.34 -12.01 -0.62
C ARG A 74 -6.98 -11.63 -1.95
N LYS A 75 -6.98 -12.52 -2.93
CA LYS A 75 -7.69 -12.33 -4.20
C LYS A 75 -9.15 -11.97 -3.95
N GLN A 76 -9.86 -12.77 -3.17
CA GLN A 76 -11.25 -12.54 -2.83
C GLN A 76 -11.47 -11.18 -2.14
N ASN A 77 -10.60 -10.78 -1.20
CA ASN A 77 -10.69 -9.48 -0.54
C ASN A 77 -10.51 -8.31 -1.53
N LEU A 78 -9.62 -8.43 -2.51
CA LEU A 78 -9.41 -7.42 -3.54
C LEU A 78 -10.60 -7.34 -4.49
N GLU A 79 -11.15 -8.46 -4.92
CA GLU A 79 -12.35 -8.52 -5.76
C GLU A 79 -13.54 -7.83 -5.08
N VAL A 80 -13.77 -8.08 -3.80
CA VAL A 80 -14.84 -7.41 -3.02
C VAL A 80 -14.60 -5.90 -2.93
N LYS A 81 -13.36 -5.46 -2.74
CA LYS A 81 -13.03 -4.02 -2.75
C LYS A 81 -13.30 -3.39 -4.11
N LEU A 82 -12.91 -4.05 -5.20
CA LEU A 82 -13.14 -3.58 -6.56
C LEU A 82 -14.63 -3.49 -6.89
N GLN A 83 -15.45 -4.46 -6.47
CA GLN A 83 -16.91 -4.41 -6.63
C GLN A 83 -17.51 -3.19 -5.89
N LYS A 84 -17.08 -2.91 -4.66
CA LYS A 84 -17.55 -1.73 -3.91
C LYS A 84 -17.16 -0.43 -4.60
N ILE A 85 -15.97 -0.36 -5.19
CA ILE A 85 -15.51 0.82 -5.92
C ILE A 85 -16.31 0.98 -7.21
N ALA A 86 -16.55 -0.07 -7.97
CA ALA A 86 -17.38 -0.04 -9.16
C ALA A 86 -18.78 0.52 -8.84
N TYR A 87 -19.42 0.01 -7.78
CA TYR A 87 -20.68 0.54 -7.30
C TYR A 87 -20.61 2.02 -6.90
N SER A 88 -19.53 2.45 -6.23
CA SER A 88 -19.35 3.86 -5.85
C SER A 88 -19.17 4.79 -7.05
N ILE A 89 -18.59 4.32 -8.15
CA ILE A 89 -18.46 5.06 -9.40
C ILE A 89 -19.85 5.28 -10.02
N GLU A 90 -20.67 4.23 -10.05
CA GLU A 90 -22.04 4.29 -10.59
C GLU A 90 -22.95 5.22 -9.79
N GLN A 91 -22.77 5.28 -8.47
CA GLN A 91 -23.57 6.10 -7.57
C GLN A 91 -22.98 7.50 -7.31
N ARG A 92 -21.90 7.86 -7.98
CA ARG A 92 -21.23 9.13 -7.75
C ARG A 92 -22.10 10.30 -8.17
N THR A 93 -22.25 11.25 -7.26
CA THR A 93 -22.81 12.59 -7.55
C THR A 93 -21.67 13.58 -7.76
N ASP A 94 -21.86 14.57 -8.63
CA ASP A 94 -20.83 15.56 -9.00
C ASP A 94 -20.38 16.48 -7.84
N ASP A 95 -21.08 16.41 -6.72
CA ASP A 95 -20.84 17.30 -5.56
C ASP A 95 -19.73 16.83 -4.61
N VAL A 96 -19.14 15.64 -4.83
CA VAL A 96 -18.12 15.09 -3.92
C VAL A 96 -16.73 15.54 -4.34
N VAL A 97 -16.13 16.42 -3.52
CA VAL A 97 -14.73 16.83 -3.69
C VAL A 97 -13.80 15.69 -3.26
N ASP A 98 -13.02 15.17 -4.19
CA ASP A 98 -11.96 14.22 -3.92
C ASP A 98 -10.56 14.87 -3.90
N PHE A 99 -9.55 14.14 -3.48
CA PHE A 99 -8.18 14.64 -3.35
C PHE A 99 -7.62 15.18 -4.68
N ARG A 100 -7.96 14.57 -5.81
CA ARG A 100 -7.52 15.03 -7.13
C ARG A 100 -7.99 16.45 -7.46
N MET A 101 -9.20 16.80 -7.01
CA MET A 101 -9.80 18.10 -7.26
C MET A 101 -9.22 19.23 -6.39
N MET A 102 -8.49 18.86 -5.32
CA MET A 102 -7.91 19.85 -4.39
C MET A 102 -6.64 20.52 -4.92
N GLY A 103 -6.04 20.01 -6.00
CA GLY A 103 -4.86 20.63 -6.61
C GLY A 103 -3.57 20.51 -5.80
N ILE A 104 -3.53 19.71 -4.73
CA ILE A 104 -2.36 19.50 -3.89
C ILE A 104 -1.26 18.85 -4.71
N ASP A 105 -0.07 19.43 -4.72
CA ASP A 105 1.07 19.01 -5.54
C ASP A 105 2.19 18.34 -4.75
N HIS A 106 2.20 18.47 -3.42
CA HIS A 106 3.16 17.80 -2.55
C HIS A 106 2.58 17.52 -1.16
N LEU A 107 3.00 16.41 -0.56
CA LEU A 107 2.67 16.02 0.82
C LEU A 107 3.93 15.96 1.67
N PHE A 108 3.99 16.77 2.74
CA PHE A 108 4.94 16.59 3.83
C PHE A 108 4.26 15.78 4.92
N VAL A 109 4.73 14.55 5.14
CA VAL A 109 4.09 13.60 6.06
C VAL A 109 4.97 13.41 7.27
N ASP A 110 4.62 14.10 8.35
CA ASP A 110 5.27 13.91 9.65
C ASP A 110 4.82 12.59 10.28
N GLU A 111 5.71 11.95 11.08
CA GLU A 111 5.46 10.64 11.65
C GLU A 111 5.00 9.60 10.63
N SER A 112 5.66 9.58 9.48
CA SER A 112 5.30 8.73 8.34
C SER A 112 5.32 7.23 8.64
N HIS A 113 5.96 6.80 9.73
CA HIS A 113 5.92 5.43 10.21
C HIS A 113 4.50 4.94 10.53
N GLN A 114 3.53 5.84 10.73
CA GLN A 114 2.11 5.48 10.90
C GLN A 114 1.46 4.91 9.62
N PHE A 115 2.09 5.09 8.45
CA PHE A 115 1.62 4.60 7.16
C PHE A 115 2.41 3.37 6.65
N LYS A 116 3.30 2.81 7.46
CA LYS A 116 4.15 1.68 7.10
C LYS A 116 3.40 0.37 6.85
N ASN A 117 2.18 0.23 7.35
CA ASN A 117 1.36 -0.97 7.16
C ASN A 117 0.56 -0.87 5.84
N LEU A 118 1.26 -0.76 4.72
CA LEU A 118 0.68 -0.82 3.37
C LEU A 118 0.58 -2.26 2.91
N MET A 119 -0.39 -2.55 2.04
CA MET A 119 -0.54 -3.87 1.43
C MET A 119 0.61 -4.21 0.50
N PHE A 120 1.01 -5.47 0.46
CA PHE A 120 2.00 -6.00 -0.46
C PHE A 120 1.75 -7.47 -0.81
N ASN A 121 2.34 -7.92 -1.89
CA ASN A 121 2.26 -9.30 -2.36
C ASN A 121 3.56 -10.04 -2.08
N THR A 122 3.45 -11.25 -1.54
CA THR A 122 4.58 -12.17 -1.32
C THR A 122 4.13 -13.62 -1.43
N ARG A 123 5.01 -14.46 -1.93
CA ARG A 123 4.87 -15.93 -1.94
C ARG A 123 5.51 -16.58 -0.71
N HIS A 124 6.15 -15.79 0.14
CA HIS A 124 6.73 -16.31 1.37
C HIS A 124 5.67 -16.46 2.46
N ASP A 125 5.67 -17.60 3.14
CA ASP A 125 4.87 -17.88 4.33
C ASP A 125 5.83 -18.12 5.50
N ARG A 126 5.57 -17.49 6.63
CA ARG A 126 6.31 -17.67 7.89
C ARG A 126 7.79 -17.28 7.89
N VAL A 127 8.20 -16.30 7.10
CA VAL A 127 9.55 -15.73 7.25
C VAL A 127 9.54 -14.74 8.42
N ALA A 128 10.51 -14.88 9.32
CA ALA A 128 10.66 -13.93 10.41
C ALA A 128 10.96 -12.53 9.86
N GLY A 129 10.27 -11.52 10.38
CA GLY A 129 10.43 -10.15 9.91
C GLY A 129 9.56 -9.76 8.70
N LEU A 130 8.66 -10.63 8.22
CA LEU A 130 7.59 -10.24 7.31
C LEU A 130 6.47 -9.54 8.07
N GLY A 131 6.06 -8.36 7.60
CA GLY A 131 4.89 -7.64 8.09
C GLY A 131 3.57 -8.26 7.65
N ASN A 132 2.46 -7.70 8.15
CA ASN A 132 1.13 -8.07 7.69
C ASN A 132 0.91 -7.62 6.23
N SER A 133 0.67 -8.57 5.33
CA SER A 133 0.50 -8.31 3.90
C SER A 133 -0.85 -7.67 3.52
N GLU A 134 -1.85 -7.72 4.39
CA GLU A 134 -3.19 -7.14 4.11
C GLU A 134 -3.19 -5.60 4.17
N GLY A 135 -2.29 -5.02 4.97
CA GLY A 135 -2.16 -3.59 5.12
C GLY A 135 -3.32 -2.94 5.88
N SER A 136 -3.30 -1.61 5.94
CA SER A 136 -4.34 -0.80 6.56
C SER A 136 -5.01 0.14 5.55
N GLN A 137 -6.27 0.49 5.80
CA GLN A 137 -6.97 1.47 4.97
C GLN A 137 -6.31 2.86 5.03
N LYS A 138 -5.75 3.23 6.21
CA LYS A 138 -5.01 4.48 6.40
C LYS A 138 -3.82 4.57 5.44
N ALA A 139 -3.00 3.52 5.37
CA ALA A 139 -1.85 3.45 4.48
C ALA A 139 -2.27 3.44 3.00
N LEU A 140 -3.35 2.72 2.69
CA LEU A 140 -3.87 2.67 1.32
C LEU A 140 -4.38 4.04 0.85
N ASN A 141 -5.08 4.80 1.69
CA ASN A 141 -5.51 6.16 1.36
C ASN A 141 -4.31 7.10 1.11
N MET A 142 -3.24 6.97 1.89
CA MET A 142 -2.00 7.70 1.66
C MET A 142 -1.39 7.35 0.30
N LEU A 143 -1.39 6.07 -0.07
CA LEU A 143 -0.90 5.62 -1.37
C LEU A 143 -1.71 6.26 -2.51
N PHE A 144 -3.03 6.27 -2.42
CA PHE A 144 -3.88 6.87 -3.44
C PHE A 144 -3.62 8.36 -3.62
N ALA A 145 -3.45 9.10 -2.51
CA ALA A 145 -3.12 10.52 -2.57
C ALA A 145 -1.76 10.78 -3.23
N ILE A 146 -0.72 10.03 -2.85
CA ILE A 146 0.61 10.16 -3.46
C ILE A 146 0.56 9.78 -4.95
N ARG A 147 -0.13 8.71 -5.33
CA ARG A 147 -0.30 8.32 -6.74
C ARG A 147 -1.01 9.39 -7.55
N THR A 148 -2.03 10.05 -6.99
CA THR A 148 -2.71 11.18 -7.65
C THR A 148 -1.71 12.26 -8.05
N ILE A 149 -0.79 12.62 -7.17
CA ILE A 149 0.25 13.63 -7.45
C ILE A 149 1.24 13.11 -8.48
N GLN A 150 1.74 11.88 -8.30
CA GLN A 150 2.72 11.26 -9.18
C GLN A 150 2.21 11.08 -10.62
N GLU A 151 0.94 10.72 -10.80
CA GLU A 151 0.32 10.63 -12.14
C GLU A 151 0.23 11.99 -12.81
N ARG A 152 -0.18 13.03 -12.07
CA ARG A 152 -0.29 14.39 -12.59
C ARG A 152 1.06 14.95 -13.05
N THR A 153 2.11 14.71 -12.27
CA THR A 153 3.46 15.22 -12.58
C THR A 153 4.25 14.33 -13.55
N GLY A 154 3.80 13.10 -13.74
CA GLY A 154 4.55 12.09 -14.51
C GLY A 154 5.87 11.66 -13.85
N ARG A 155 6.08 11.93 -12.56
CA ARG A 155 7.32 11.69 -11.81
C ARG A 155 7.04 10.94 -10.52
N ASP A 156 8.09 10.35 -9.91
CA ASP A 156 8.03 9.76 -8.57
C ASP A 156 8.03 10.80 -7.43
N LEU A 157 7.97 12.07 -7.76
CA LEU A 157 7.86 13.17 -6.80
C LEU A 157 6.40 13.37 -6.37
N GLY A 158 6.19 13.80 -5.14
CA GLY A 158 4.83 14.09 -4.63
C GLY A 158 4.72 13.94 -3.12
N ALA A 159 5.71 13.34 -2.46
CA ALA A 159 5.69 13.24 -1.00
C ALA A 159 7.10 13.29 -0.42
N THR A 160 7.19 13.88 0.77
CA THR A 160 8.36 13.82 1.66
C THR A 160 7.92 13.19 2.97
N PHE A 161 8.50 12.04 3.30
CA PHE A 161 8.24 11.34 4.55
C PHE A 161 9.25 11.74 5.61
N LEU A 162 8.76 12.14 6.76
CA LEU A 162 9.53 12.51 7.94
C LEU A 162 9.24 11.50 9.04
N SER A 163 10.30 10.89 9.61
CA SER A 163 10.15 9.94 10.69
C SER A 163 11.48 9.74 11.42
N GLY A 164 11.42 9.63 12.74
CA GLY A 164 12.55 9.17 13.55
C GLY A 164 12.78 7.65 13.49
N THR A 165 11.82 6.88 12.93
CA THR A 165 11.85 5.42 12.87
C THR A 165 11.50 4.95 11.46
N THR A 166 12.48 4.80 10.59
CA THR A 166 12.28 4.42 9.20
C THR A 166 11.89 2.94 9.08
N ILE A 167 12.60 2.07 9.79
CA ILE A 167 12.34 0.63 9.85
C ILE A 167 12.27 0.23 11.32
N SER A 168 11.19 -0.42 11.73
CA SER A 168 11.01 -0.81 13.14
C SER A 168 10.92 -2.31 13.34
N ASN A 169 10.20 -3.04 12.50
CA ASN A 169 9.85 -4.43 12.75
C ASN A 169 10.09 -5.38 11.57
N SER A 170 10.20 -4.85 10.36
CA SER A 170 10.20 -5.70 9.17
C SER A 170 10.95 -5.08 8.00
N LEU A 171 11.69 -5.90 7.27
CA LEU A 171 12.35 -5.51 6.04
C LEU A 171 11.33 -5.08 4.95
N THR A 172 10.09 -5.60 5.03
CA THR A 172 9.01 -5.19 4.15
C THR A 172 8.70 -3.70 4.26
N GLU A 173 8.94 -3.08 5.42
CA GLU A 173 8.75 -1.63 5.62
C GLU A 173 9.62 -0.82 4.65
N LEU A 174 10.85 -1.25 4.38
CA LEU A 174 11.73 -0.60 3.41
C LEU A 174 11.20 -0.73 1.98
N TYR A 175 10.79 -1.93 1.57
CA TYR A 175 10.13 -2.13 0.28
C TYR A 175 8.91 -1.23 0.12
N LEU A 176 8.09 -1.10 1.16
CA LEU A 176 6.87 -0.28 1.13
C LEU A 176 7.17 1.22 1.00
N LEU A 177 8.29 1.71 1.54
CA LEU A 177 8.76 3.08 1.27
C LEU A 177 9.04 3.29 -0.22
N PHE A 178 9.71 2.34 -0.89
CA PHE A 178 9.90 2.40 -2.34
C PHE A 178 8.56 2.35 -3.08
N LYS A 179 7.62 1.53 -2.63
CA LYS A 179 6.29 1.45 -3.21
C LYS A 179 5.54 2.79 -3.14
N TYR A 180 5.71 3.58 -2.07
CA TYR A 180 5.18 4.94 -1.99
C TYR A 180 5.93 5.93 -2.87
N LEU A 181 7.26 5.95 -2.78
CA LEU A 181 8.08 7.07 -3.22
C LEU A 181 8.77 6.84 -4.57
N ARG A 182 8.93 5.60 -5.00
CA ARG A 182 9.66 5.25 -6.22
C ARG A 182 8.95 4.20 -7.09
N PRO A 183 7.64 4.35 -7.38
CA PRO A 183 6.90 3.35 -8.15
C PRO A 183 7.41 3.17 -9.57
N LYS A 184 7.79 4.24 -10.25
CA LYS A 184 8.32 4.18 -11.63
C LYS A 184 9.69 3.50 -11.68
N GLU A 185 10.50 3.69 -10.65
CA GLU A 185 11.78 3.01 -10.55
C GLU A 185 11.59 1.50 -10.30
N LEU A 186 10.64 1.11 -9.46
CA LEU A 186 10.27 -0.29 -9.28
C LEU A 186 9.76 -0.91 -10.59
N GLU A 187 8.91 -0.19 -11.33
CA GLU A 187 8.40 -0.62 -12.63
C GLU A 187 9.53 -0.76 -13.66
N ARG A 188 10.44 0.22 -13.73
CA ARG A 188 11.60 0.19 -14.64
C ARG A 188 12.50 -1.04 -14.42
N GLN A 189 12.60 -1.50 -13.18
CA GLN A 189 13.39 -2.69 -12.79
C GLN A 189 12.55 -3.98 -12.78
N ASP A 190 11.28 -3.93 -13.21
CA ASP A 190 10.32 -5.06 -13.18
C ASP A 190 10.12 -5.65 -11.77
N ILE A 191 10.20 -4.81 -10.74
CA ILE A 191 9.98 -5.19 -9.34
C ILE A 191 8.50 -4.98 -8.99
N ARG A 192 7.68 -6.00 -9.20
CA ARG A 192 6.23 -5.94 -9.01
C ARG A 192 5.73 -6.41 -7.64
N CYS A 193 6.57 -7.12 -6.89
CA CYS A 193 6.23 -7.66 -5.59
C CYS A 193 7.42 -7.63 -4.63
N PHE A 194 7.15 -7.86 -3.34
CA PHE A 194 8.19 -7.91 -2.32
C PHE A 194 9.26 -8.96 -2.63
N ASP A 195 8.88 -10.13 -3.16
CA ASP A 195 9.82 -11.23 -3.43
C ASP A 195 10.86 -10.83 -4.47
N ALA A 196 10.45 -10.11 -5.53
CA ALA A 196 11.37 -9.61 -6.55
C ALA A 196 12.34 -8.56 -5.95
N TRP A 197 11.82 -7.67 -5.09
CA TRP A 197 12.63 -6.68 -4.39
C TRP A 197 13.64 -7.35 -3.44
N ALA A 198 13.18 -8.31 -2.65
CA ALA A 198 14.02 -9.03 -1.71
C ALA A 198 15.12 -9.85 -2.40
N ALA A 199 14.84 -10.41 -3.57
CA ALA A 199 15.84 -11.16 -4.36
C ALA A 199 17.02 -10.27 -4.81
N ILE A 200 16.80 -8.97 -4.96
CA ILE A 200 17.84 -8.02 -5.40
C ILE A 200 18.55 -7.38 -4.19
N PHE A 201 17.79 -6.95 -3.19
CA PHE A 201 18.27 -6.07 -2.12
C PHE A 201 18.43 -6.74 -0.75
N ALA A 202 17.86 -7.94 -0.55
CA ALA A 202 17.96 -8.65 0.72
C ALA A 202 18.88 -9.87 0.61
N LYS A 203 19.55 -10.18 1.71
CA LYS A 203 20.30 -11.43 1.85
C LYS A 203 19.56 -12.31 2.85
N LYS A 204 19.17 -13.49 2.40
CA LYS A 204 18.56 -14.50 3.26
C LYS A 204 19.62 -15.12 4.15
N THR A 205 19.39 -15.10 5.45
CA THR A 205 20.24 -15.79 6.44
C THR A 205 19.40 -16.83 7.18
N THR A 206 20.05 -17.90 7.58
CA THR A 206 19.45 -18.98 8.36
C THR A 206 20.08 -19.00 9.73
N ASP A 207 19.28 -18.79 10.75
CA ASP A 207 19.68 -18.92 12.14
C ASP A 207 18.97 -20.09 12.81
N PHE A 208 19.62 -20.69 13.80
CA PHE A 208 19.03 -21.72 14.63
C PHE A 208 18.68 -21.11 15.99
N GLU A 209 17.41 -21.14 16.37
CA GLU A 209 16.93 -20.67 17.65
C GLU A 209 16.29 -21.80 18.44
N CYS A 210 16.47 -21.80 19.77
CA CYS A 210 15.70 -22.68 20.66
C CYS A 210 14.29 -22.10 20.84
N ASN A 211 13.28 -22.92 20.58
CA ASN A 211 11.91 -22.54 20.90
C ASN A 211 11.60 -22.70 22.41
N VAL A 212 10.40 -22.29 22.81
CA VAL A 212 9.94 -22.36 24.22
C VAL A 212 9.94 -23.80 24.78
N THR A 213 9.97 -24.81 23.91
CA THR A 213 10.03 -26.24 24.26
C THR A 213 11.44 -26.82 24.19
N ASN A 214 12.48 -25.98 24.15
CA ASN A 214 13.91 -26.36 24.03
C ASN A 214 14.27 -27.16 22.77
N ASN A 215 13.47 -27.08 21.72
CA ASN A 215 13.83 -27.67 20.42
C ASN A 215 14.56 -26.63 19.57
N ILE A 216 15.61 -27.07 18.87
CA ILE A 216 16.30 -26.23 17.90
C ILE A 216 15.40 -26.13 16.65
N VAL A 217 14.99 -24.92 16.31
CA VAL A 217 14.23 -24.60 15.09
C VAL A 217 15.08 -23.75 14.18
N GLN A 218 15.08 -24.11 12.92
CA GLN A 218 15.68 -23.31 11.85
C GLN A 218 14.76 -22.12 11.57
N LYS A 219 15.31 -20.93 11.61
CA LYS A 219 14.58 -19.69 11.34
C LYS A 219 15.25 -18.94 10.21
N GLU A 220 14.51 -18.65 9.17
CA GLU A 220 14.97 -17.80 8.08
C GLU A 220 14.75 -16.33 8.43
N ARG A 221 15.76 -15.49 8.19
CA ARG A 221 15.72 -14.04 8.37
C ARG A 221 16.18 -13.33 7.11
#